data_b09a2f0fb5cf84941e2570613aeea8fa
#
_entry.id   b09a2f0fb5cf84941e2570613aeea8fa
#
_cell.length_a   1.000
_cell.length_b   1.000
_cell.length_c   1.000
_cell.angle_alpha   90.00
_cell.angle_beta   90.00
_cell.angle_gamma   90.00
#
_symmetry.space_group_name_H-M   'P 1'
#
loop_
_entity.id
_entity.type
_entity.pdbx_description
1 polymer ?
#
loop_
_entity_poly.entity_id
_entity_poly.type
_entity_poly.pdbx_seq_one_letter_code
_entity_poly.pdbx_strand_id
1 'polypeptide(L)'
;MHALSHPDFPVIDAHVHLYPDALAPKVTPSLAARFGNAPSFDGTVDGCRAKDEAAGIAAALNLPVATKPDSVSHTNEFWAGVNAAERTRTPRIHSLAAFHPLVADKGAEIEKIAAAGFAGIKLHPEYQLFRFNDPAMDDAWAALAEFGLVAYLHAGGERVFTPPFHSTPREIARLQARFPKLTIVAAHLGGFGMWDEAEAT
;
A
#
# COMPACT_ATOMS: atom_id res chain seq x y z
N MET A 1 -32.64 6.06 -6.51
CA MET A 1 -31.36 5.77 -5.84
C MET A 1 -31.72 5.02 -4.57
N HIS A 2 -31.44 3.72 -4.48
CA HIS A 2 -31.57 2.99 -3.22
C HIS A 2 -30.44 3.48 -2.31
N ALA A 3 -30.80 4.09 -1.17
CA ALA A 3 -29.84 4.31 -0.11
C ALA A 3 -29.29 2.94 0.31
N LEU A 4 -28.00 2.73 0.14
CA LEU A 4 -27.33 1.56 0.69
C LEU A 4 -27.51 1.67 2.21
N SER A 5 -28.17 0.69 2.82
CA SER A 5 -28.21 0.60 4.27
C SER A 5 -26.79 0.38 4.76
N HIS A 6 -26.27 1.31 5.57
CA HIS A 6 -24.96 1.12 6.18
C HIS A 6 -25.04 -0.14 7.08
N PRO A 7 -24.00 -1.01 7.03
CA PRO A 7 -23.95 -2.13 7.95
C PRO A 7 -23.83 -1.66 9.40
N ASP A 8 -24.31 -2.47 10.34
CA ASP A 8 -24.24 -2.18 11.79
C ASP A 8 -22.80 -2.28 12.36
N PHE A 9 -21.79 -2.35 11.48
CA PHE A 9 -20.37 -2.43 11.82
C PHE A 9 -19.55 -1.41 11.02
N PRO A 10 -18.40 -0.94 11.54
CA PRO A 10 -17.57 0.01 10.83
C PRO A 10 -16.99 -0.59 9.55
N VAL A 11 -17.09 0.14 8.44
CA VAL A 11 -16.48 -0.19 7.15
C VAL A 11 -15.17 0.55 7.03
N ILE A 12 -14.13 -0.13 6.57
CA ILE A 12 -12.79 0.43 6.35
C ILE A 12 -12.43 0.27 4.87
N ASP A 13 -12.04 1.36 4.21
CA ASP A 13 -11.38 1.28 2.90
C ASP A 13 -9.90 0.91 3.12
N ALA A 14 -9.57 -0.35 2.83
CA ALA A 14 -8.24 -0.89 3.09
C ALA A 14 -7.22 -0.59 1.97
N HIS A 15 -7.58 0.17 0.92
CA HIS A 15 -6.67 0.37 -0.21
C HIS A 15 -6.92 1.69 -0.96
N VAL A 16 -6.34 2.78 -0.48
CA VAL A 16 -6.34 4.05 -1.19
C VAL A 16 -4.91 4.50 -1.51
N HIS A 17 -4.77 5.36 -2.51
CA HIS A 17 -3.52 6.01 -2.85
C HIS A 17 -3.69 7.51 -2.75
N LEU A 18 -3.04 8.11 -1.77
CA LEU A 18 -3.09 9.54 -1.47
C LEU A 18 -1.74 10.20 -1.74
N TYR A 19 -1.79 11.48 -2.01
CA TYR A 19 -0.63 12.30 -2.34
C TYR A 19 -0.66 13.59 -1.51
N PRO A 20 0.50 14.17 -1.18
CA PRO A 20 0.56 15.54 -0.65
C PRO A 20 -0.18 16.52 -1.59
N ASP A 21 -0.84 17.53 -1.02
CA ASP A 21 -1.68 18.48 -1.75
C ASP A 21 -0.98 19.13 -2.95
N ALA A 22 0.33 19.38 -2.81
CA ALA A 22 1.14 19.93 -3.91
C ALA A 22 1.36 18.94 -5.08
N LEU A 23 1.21 17.64 -4.85
CA LEU A 23 1.43 16.58 -5.84
C LEU A 23 0.12 16.03 -6.41
N ALA A 24 -0.92 15.92 -5.62
CA ALA A 24 -2.20 15.34 -6.00
C ALA A 24 -2.76 15.89 -7.33
N PRO A 25 -2.75 17.23 -7.59
CA PRO A 25 -3.26 17.78 -8.86
C PRO A 25 -2.50 17.35 -10.12
N LYS A 26 -1.27 16.86 -9.96
CA LYS A 26 -0.44 16.37 -11.08
C LYS A 26 -0.53 14.85 -11.22
N VAL A 27 -0.50 14.14 -10.10
CA VAL A 27 -0.43 12.67 -10.08
C VAL A 27 -1.78 12.05 -10.39
N THR A 28 -2.85 12.53 -9.77
CA THR A 28 -4.19 11.93 -9.90
C THR A 28 -4.70 11.96 -11.34
N PRO A 29 -4.66 13.09 -12.09
CA PRO A 29 -5.05 13.08 -13.50
C PRO A 29 -4.15 12.24 -14.39
N SER A 30 -2.84 12.18 -14.10
CA SER A 30 -1.88 11.37 -14.86
C SER A 30 -2.18 9.87 -14.72
N LEU A 31 -2.49 9.41 -13.51
CA LEU A 31 -2.90 8.03 -13.26
C LEU A 31 -4.27 7.74 -13.90
N ALA A 32 -5.24 8.63 -13.77
CA ALA A 32 -6.55 8.50 -14.40
C ALA A 32 -6.41 8.30 -15.91
N ALA A 33 -5.60 9.10 -16.57
CA ALA A 33 -5.33 8.96 -18.00
C ALA A 33 -4.64 7.62 -18.35
N ARG A 34 -3.69 7.19 -17.52
CA ARG A 34 -2.96 5.93 -17.71
C ARG A 34 -3.85 4.69 -17.54
N PHE A 35 -4.74 4.70 -16.57
CA PHE A 35 -5.64 3.58 -16.27
C PHE A 35 -6.97 3.63 -17.05
N GLY A 36 -7.28 4.76 -17.69
CA GLY A 36 -8.53 4.96 -18.42
C GLY A 36 -9.76 5.08 -17.50
N ASN A 37 -9.57 5.45 -16.24
CA ASN A 37 -10.64 5.60 -15.25
C ASN A 37 -10.66 7.01 -14.68
N ALA A 38 -11.86 7.58 -14.50
CA ALA A 38 -11.99 8.82 -13.75
C ALA A 38 -11.71 8.57 -12.25
N PRO A 39 -10.92 9.42 -11.58
CA PRO A 39 -10.70 9.29 -10.15
C PRO A 39 -11.99 9.59 -9.38
N SER A 40 -12.23 8.91 -8.26
CA SER A 40 -13.39 9.14 -7.41
C SER A 40 -13.28 10.40 -6.56
N PHE A 41 -12.07 10.91 -6.35
CA PHE A 41 -11.73 12.15 -5.65
C PHE A 41 -10.37 12.68 -6.15
N ASP A 42 -9.92 13.80 -5.64
CA ASP A 42 -8.74 14.54 -6.13
C ASP A 42 -7.38 13.96 -5.73
N GLY A 43 -7.37 12.90 -4.89
CA GLY A 43 -6.15 12.23 -4.43
C GLY A 43 -5.53 12.87 -3.17
N THR A 44 -6.17 13.87 -2.56
CA THR A 44 -5.74 14.47 -1.30
C THR A 44 -6.29 13.74 -0.08
N VAL A 45 -5.73 14.00 1.10
CA VAL A 45 -6.24 13.48 2.39
C VAL A 45 -7.66 13.99 2.65
N ASP A 46 -7.90 15.28 2.43
CA ASP A 46 -9.21 15.89 2.67
C ASP A 46 -10.26 15.45 1.64
N GLY A 47 -9.87 15.27 0.37
CA GLY A 47 -10.73 14.72 -0.66
C GLY A 47 -11.16 13.28 -0.37
N CYS A 48 -10.23 12.42 0.10
CA CYS A 48 -10.54 11.08 0.56
C CYS A 48 -11.52 11.10 1.73
N ARG A 49 -11.22 11.90 2.77
CA ARG A 49 -12.07 12.05 3.94
C ARG A 49 -13.50 12.44 3.58
N ALA A 50 -13.67 13.43 2.72
CA ALA A 50 -15.01 13.88 2.30
C ALA A 50 -15.79 12.78 1.58
N LYS A 51 -15.12 11.94 0.80
CA LYS A 51 -15.72 10.77 0.14
C LYS A 51 -16.10 9.68 1.12
N ASP A 52 -15.21 9.37 2.05
CA ASP A 52 -15.42 8.35 3.08
C ASP A 52 -16.57 8.75 4.01
N GLU A 53 -16.64 10.01 4.43
CA GLU A 53 -17.74 10.53 5.23
C GLU A 53 -19.07 10.40 4.50
N ALA A 54 -19.13 10.81 3.22
CA ALA A 54 -20.32 10.69 2.40
C ALA A 54 -20.75 9.24 2.14
N ALA A 55 -19.81 8.28 2.19
CA ALA A 55 -20.04 6.85 2.01
C ALA A 55 -20.24 6.09 3.33
N GLY A 56 -20.13 6.75 4.50
CA GLY A 56 -20.20 6.10 5.81
C GLY A 56 -19.03 5.19 6.13
N ILE A 57 -17.87 5.41 5.49
CA ILE A 57 -16.62 4.70 5.75
C ILE A 57 -15.98 5.28 7.02
N ALA A 58 -15.59 4.42 7.94
CA ALA A 58 -15.04 4.83 9.23
C ALA A 58 -13.54 5.17 9.19
N ALA A 59 -12.81 4.54 8.28
CA ALA A 59 -11.38 4.78 8.10
C ALA A 59 -10.91 4.36 6.70
N ALA A 60 -9.78 4.93 6.25
CA ALA A 60 -9.08 4.49 5.05
C ALA A 60 -7.60 4.24 5.32
N LEU A 61 -7.03 3.25 4.61
CA LEU A 61 -5.62 2.89 4.66
C LEU A 61 -4.93 3.38 3.39
N ASN A 62 -4.08 4.39 3.54
CA ASN A 62 -3.25 4.88 2.45
C ASN A 62 -2.01 4.00 2.25
N LEU A 63 -1.73 3.68 0.99
CA LEU A 63 -0.68 2.77 0.56
C LEU A 63 0.32 3.50 -0.37
N PRO A 64 1.24 4.32 0.16
CA PRO A 64 2.18 5.08 -0.65
C PRO A 64 3.21 4.18 -1.32
N VAL A 65 3.49 4.42 -2.61
CA VAL A 65 4.51 3.69 -3.38
C VAL A 65 5.66 4.64 -3.71
N ALA A 66 6.83 4.40 -3.11
CA ALA A 66 8.04 5.08 -3.53
C ALA A 66 8.55 4.50 -4.86
N THR A 67 8.66 5.31 -5.89
CA THR A 67 9.19 4.89 -7.20
C THR A 67 10.70 5.12 -7.33
N LYS A 68 11.33 5.72 -6.31
CA LYS A 68 12.78 5.97 -6.22
C LYS A 68 13.24 5.77 -4.77
N PRO A 69 14.45 5.23 -4.55
CA PRO A 69 14.96 5.00 -3.19
C PRO A 69 15.17 6.30 -2.39
N ASP A 70 15.59 7.37 -3.03
CA ASP A 70 15.82 8.69 -2.42
C ASP A 70 14.54 9.41 -1.99
N SER A 71 13.37 8.98 -2.47
CA SER A 71 12.09 9.55 -2.06
C SER A 71 11.52 8.94 -0.77
N VAL A 72 12.08 7.84 -0.27
CA VAL A 72 11.52 7.11 0.88
C VAL A 72 11.46 7.95 2.14
N SER A 73 12.59 8.58 2.53
CA SER A 73 12.69 9.33 3.78
C SER A 73 11.67 10.47 3.87
N HIS A 74 11.68 11.37 2.90
CA HIS A 74 10.78 12.53 2.93
C HIS A 74 9.29 12.14 2.77
N THR A 75 9.02 11.05 2.03
CA THR A 75 7.66 10.51 1.93
C THR A 75 7.19 10.00 3.29
N ASN A 76 8.04 9.27 4.01
CA ASN A 76 7.69 8.73 5.31
C ASN A 76 7.58 9.83 6.39
N GLU A 77 8.43 10.86 6.35
CA GLU A 77 8.29 12.04 7.23
C GLU A 77 6.92 12.73 7.05
N PHE A 78 6.50 12.94 5.80
CA PHE A 78 5.19 13.51 5.49
C PHE A 78 4.05 12.64 6.05
N TRP A 79 4.04 11.33 5.76
CA TRP A 79 2.97 10.43 6.20
C TRP A 79 2.97 10.17 7.71
N ALA A 80 4.11 10.21 8.38
CA ALA A 80 4.16 10.18 9.84
C ALA A 80 3.46 11.41 10.45
N GLY A 81 3.69 12.60 9.87
CA GLY A 81 2.98 13.83 10.26
C GLY A 81 1.47 13.72 10.05
N VAL A 82 1.02 13.18 8.92
CA VAL A 82 -0.41 12.92 8.65
C VAL A 82 -0.97 11.94 9.68
N ASN A 83 -0.32 10.79 9.90
CA ASN A 83 -0.76 9.80 10.88
C ASN A 83 -0.93 10.39 12.29
N ALA A 84 -0.04 11.30 12.68
CA ALA A 84 -0.14 11.98 13.97
C ALA A 84 -1.35 12.93 14.04
N ALA A 85 -1.59 13.71 12.98
CA ALA A 85 -2.71 14.64 12.88
C ALA A 85 -4.08 13.93 12.81
N GLU A 86 -4.11 12.72 12.24
CA GLU A 86 -5.34 11.94 11.99
C GLU A 86 -5.82 11.14 13.21
N ARG A 87 -5.05 11.09 14.32
CA ARG A 87 -5.36 10.21 15.47
C ARG A 87 -6.73 10.44 16.09
N THR A 88 -7.26 11.65 16.01
CA THR A 88 -8.53 12.05 16.63
C THR A 88 -9.62 12.35 15.61
N ARG A 89 -9.38 12.13 14.32
CA ARG A 89 -10.34 12.42 13.25
C ARG A 89 -11.18 11.20 12.87
N THR A 90 -12.39 11.46 12.37
CA THR A 90 -13.28 10.46 11.81
C THR A 90 -13.96 11.05 10.56
N PRO A 91 -13.95 10.38 9.40
CA PRO A 91 -13.19 9.16 9.09
C PRO A 91 -11.68 9.32 9.32
N ARG A 92 -11.05 8.26 9.85
CA ARG A 92 -9.61 8.29 10.12
C ARG A 92 -8.83 7.86 8.88
N ILE A 93 -7.90 8.68 8.43
CA ILE A 93 -6.94 8.29 7.41
C ILE A 93 -5.67 7.79 8.10
N HIS A 94 -5.25 6.57 7.78
CA HIS A 94 -4.00 5.99 8.25
C HIS A 94 -3.12 5.63 7.06
N SER A 95 -1.83 5.95 7.12
CA SER A 95 -0.89 5.61 6.06
C SER A 95 0.10 4.55 6.53
N LEU A 96 0.35 3.55 5.69
CA LEU A 96 1.57 2.76 5.78
C LEU A 96 2.77 3.59 5.34
N ALA A 97 3.97 3.07 5.57
CA ALA A 97 5.18 3.68 5.06
C ALA A 97 5.42 3.30 3.59
N ALA A 98 6.04 4.21 2.86
CA ALA A 98 6.67 3.91 1.59
C ALA A 98 7.99 3.17 1.84
N PHE A 99 8.35 2.25 0.93
CA PHE A 99 9.63 1.56 0.93
C PHE A 99 10.09 1.34 -0.50
N HIS A 100 11.40 1.24 -0.73
CA HIS A 100 11.95 0.95 -2.06
C HIS A 100 13.01 -0.15 -1.99
N PRO A 101 12.99 -1.14 -2.91
CA PRO A 101 13.92 -2.27 -2.89
C PRO A 101 15.41 -1.89 -3.02
N LEU A 102 15.71 -0.71 -3.57
CA LEU A 102 17.08 -0.23 -3.78
C LEU A 102 17.59 0.69 -2.67
N VAL A 103 16.91 0.80 -1.51
CA VAL A 103 17.53 1.47 -0.35
C VAL A 103 18.78 0.70 0.08
N ALA A 104 19.81 1.43 0.49
CA ALA A 104 21.13 0.84 0.72
C ALA A 104 21.12 -0.17 1.89
N ASP A 105 20.55 0.21 3.02
CA ASP A 105 20.38 -0.65 4.19
C ASP A 105 18.89 -0.84 4.47
N LYS A 106 18.39 -2.00 4.08
CA LYS A 106 16.97 -2.34 4.18
C LYS A 106 16.53 -2.60 5.60
N GLY A 107 17.38 -3.25 6.40
CA GLY A 107 17.10 -3.51 7.81
C GLY A 107 17.00 -2.22 8.60
N ALA A 108 18.00 -1.34 8.48
CA ALA A 108 18.00 -0.03 9.15
C ALA A 108 16.83 0.86 8.68
N GLU A 109 16.42 0.79 7.42
CA GLU A 109 15.26 1.55 6.96
C GLU A 109 13.95 1.03 7.56
N ILE A 110 13.77 -0.28 7.68
CA ILE A 110 12.61 -0.89 8.36
C ILE A 110 12.60 -0.53 9.85
N GLU A 111 13.76 -0.53 10.52
CA GLU A 111 13.86 -0.09 11.92
C GLU A 111 13.40 1.37 12.09
N LYS A 112 13.80 2.29 11.21
CA LYS A 112 13.32 3.69 11.21
C LYS A 112 11.80 3.77 11.02
N ILE A 113 11.25 2.98 10.10
CA ILE A 113 9.81 2.89 9.84
C ILE A 113 9.07 2.42 11.10
N ALA A 114 9.59 1.39 11.78
CA ALA A 114 9.05 0.91 13.04
C ALA A 114 9.11 2.00 14.14
N ALA A 115 10.26 2.65 14.30
CA ALA A 115 10.46 3.73 15.27
C ALA A 115 9.56 4.94 15.02
N ALA A 116 9.21 5.23 13.76
CA ALA A 116 8.26 6.27 13.38
C ALA A 116 6.78 5.87 13.62
N GLY A 117 6.51 4.65 14.08
CA GLY A 117 5.17 4.18 14.46
C GLY A 117 4.29 3.76 13.30
N PHE A 118 4.85 3.43 12.15
CA PHE A 118 4.09 2.85 11.05
C PHE A 118 3.72 1.39 11.35
N ALA A 119 2.56 0.96 10.88
CA ALA A 119 2.09 -0.43 11.02
C ALA A 119 2.69 -1.39 9.96
N GLY A 120 3.36 -0.86 8.93
CA GLY A 120 3.93 -1.65 7.85
C GLY A 120 4.32 -0.81 6.66
N ILE A 121 4.66 -1.50 5.57
CA ILE A 121 5.09 -0.88 4.31
C ILE A 121 4.19 -1.30 3.14
N LYS A 122 4.14 -0.47 2.09
CA LYS A 122 3.56 -0.84 0.79
C LYS A 122 4.66 -1.09 -0.23
N LEU A 123 4.50 -2.17 -1.00
CA LEU A 123 5.35 -2.51 -2.13
C LEU A 123 4.55 -2.83 -3.39
N HIS A 124 5.11 -2.47 -4.54
CA HIS A 124 4.51 -2.71 -5.85
C HIS A 124 5.56 -3.18 -6.86
N PRO A 125 5.77 -4.50 -7.03
CA PRO A 125 6.85 -5.06 -7.84
C PRO A 125 6.93 -4.53 -9.27
N GLU A 126 5.80 -4.32 -9.93
CA GLU A 126 5.77 -3.88 -11.32
C GLU A 126 6.24 -2.42 -11.49
N TYR A 127 5.95 -1.54 -10.51
CA TYR A 127 6.44 -0.16 -10.52
C TYR A 127 7.86 0.00 -10.00
N GLN A 128 8.28 -0.88 -9.09
CA GLN A 128 9.58 -0.82 -8.40
C GLN A 128 10.61 -1.78 -9.01
N LEU A 129 10.23 -2.58 -10.01
CA LEU A 129 11.07 -3.49 -10.80
C LEU A 129 11.89 -4.47 -9.95
N PHE A 130 11.24 -5.17 -9.03
CA PHE A 130 11.89 -6.18 -8.19
C PHE A 130 11.04 -7.45 -8.08
N ARG A 131 11.59 -8.50 -7.48
CA ARG A 131 10.90 -9.76 -7.17
C ARG A 131 10.86 -9.99 -5.67
N PHE A 132 9.74 -10.50 -5.16
CA PHE A 132 9.59 -10.80 -3.72
C PHE A 132 10.64 -11.77 -3.20
N ASN A 133 11.03 -12.75 -4.02
CA ASN A 133 11.98 -13.80 -3.65
C ASN A 133 13.43 -13.49 -4.05
N ASP A 134 13.74 -12.26 -4.43
CA ASP A 134 15.13 -11.81 -4.61
C ASP A 134 15.85 -11.81 -3.26
N PRO A 135 17.00 -12.55 -3.12
CA PRO A 135 17.77 -12.55 -1.88
C PRO A 135 18.18 -11.15 -1.40
N ALA A 136 18.30 -10.19 -2.29
CA ALA A 136 18.58 -8.79 -1.92
C ALA A 136 17.48 -8.15 -1.06
N MET A 137 16.30 -8.77 -0.94
CA MET A 137 15.19 -8.32 -0.10
C MET A 137 15.13 -9.02 1.26
N ASP A 138 15.94 -10.04 1.50
CA ASP A 138 15.83 -10.90 2.68
C ASP A 138 15.97 -10.14 4.00
N ASP A 139 16.88 -9.16 4.07
CA ASP A 139 17.04 -8.30 5.25
C ASP A 139 15.78 -7.47 5.54
N ALA A 140 15.09 -7.00 4.50
CA ALA A 140 13.82 -6.28 4.69
C ALA A 140 12.72 -7.20 5.24
N TRP A 141 12.60 -8.41 4.69
CA TRP A 141 11.59 -9.37 5.15
C TRP A 141 11.85 -9.84 6.57
N ALA A 142 13.11 -10.09 6.92
CA ALA A 142 13.52 -10.47 8.27
C ALA A 142 13.20 -9.33 9.27
N ALA A 143 13.58 -8.10 8.95
CA ALA A 143 13.31 -6.94 9.80
C ALA A 143 11.81 -6.67 9.97
N LEU A 144 11.01 -6.73 8.90
CA LEU A 144 9.54 -6.61 9.01
C LEU A 144 8.94 -7.65 9.96
N ALA A 145 9.40 -8.90 9.86
CA ALA A 145 8.94 -9.98 10.75
C ALA A 145 9.40 -9.77 12.21
N GLU A 146 10.61 -9.25 12.42
CA GLU A 146 11.17 -8.95 13.75
C GLU A 146 10.42 -7.83 14.43
N PHE A 147 10.14 -6.73 13.73
CA PHE A 147 9.40 -5.58 14.27
C PHE A 147 7.88 -5.76 14.24
N GLY A 148 7.36 -6.90 13.75
CA GLY A 148 5.93 -7.18 13.66
C GLY A 148 5.18 -6.25 12.69
N LEU A 149 5.87 -5.74 11.67
CA LEU A 149 5.30 -4.87 10.66
C LEU A 149 4.67 -5.65 9.51
N VAL A 150 3.63 -5.07 8.92
CA VAL A 150 2.91 -5.67 7.79
C VAL A 150 3.63 -5.36 6.48
N ALA A 151 3.85 -6.39 5.66
CA ALA A 151 4.18 -6.25 4.24
C ALA A 151 2.88 -6.21 3.41
N TYR A 152 2.43 -5.02 3.03
CA TYR A 152 1.27 -4.86 2.15
C TYR A 152 1.75 -4.89 0.69
N LEU A 153 1.49 -5.98 0.00
CA LEU A 153 2.03 -6.27 -1.34
C LEU A 153 0.95 -6.09 -2.41
N HIS A 154 1.28 -5.41 -3.50
CA HIS A 154 0.49 -5.57 -4.72
C HIS A 154 0.55 -7.03 -5.16
N ALA A 155 -0.58 -7.61 -5.55
CA ALA A 155 -0.70 -9.02 -5.90
C ALA A 155 -1.43 -9.19 -7.22
N GLY A 156 -0.89 -10.07 -8.07
CA GLY A 156 -1.43 -10.40 -9.37
C GLY A 156 -0.97 -9.50 -10.50
N GLY A 157 -1.79 -9.41 -11.54
CA GLY A 157 -1.53 -8.59 -12.70
C GLY A 157 -1.72 -7.09 -12.44
N GLU A 158 -1.41 -6.29 -13.44
CA GLU A 158 -1.64 -4.85 -13.43
C GLU A 158 -2.07 -4.40 -14.83
N ARG A 159 -3.11 -3.59 -14.93
CA ARG A 159 -3.77 -3.23 -16.20
C ARG A 159 -2.86 -2.53 -17.20
N VAL A 160 -1.82 -1.83 -16.72
CA VAL A 160 -0.90 -1.02 -17.54
C VAL A 160 0.45 -1.69 -17.80
N PHE A 161 0.59 -2.95 -17.37
CA PHE A 161 1.77 -3.77 -17.61
C PHE A 161 1.39 -5.05 -18.36
N THR A 162 2.37 -5.67 -19.00
CA THR A 162 2.22 -6.95 -19.71
C THR A 162 2.93 -8.07 -18.96
N PRO A 163 2.40 -9.32 -19.00
CA PRO A 163 3.08 -10.47 -18.42
C PRO A 163 4.51 -10.67 -19.02
N PRO A 164 5.42 -11.32 -18.29
CA PRO A 164 5.20 -11.97 -16.99
C PRO A 164 5.20 -10.99 -15.82
N PHE A 165 4.28 -11.20 -14.86
CA PHE A 165 4.20 -10.37 -13.65
C PHE A 165 5.15 -10.88 -12.56
N HIS A 166 5.63 -9.95 -11.71
CA HIS A 166 6.54 -10.23 -10.59
C HIS A 166 5.79 -10.50 -9.28
N SER A 167 4.50 -10.13 -9.22
CA SER A 167 3.66 -10.15 -8.02
C SER A 167 2.60 -11.25 -8.04
N THR A 168 2.89 -12.42 -8.63
CA THR A 168 1.92 -13.52 -8.72
C THR A 168 1.61 -14.10 -7.33
N PRO A 169 0.40 -14.69 -7.13
CA PRO A 169 0.06 -15.39 -5.88
C PRO A 169 1.10 -16.41 -5.46
N ARG A 170 1.63 -17.20 -6.40
CA ARG A 170 2.68 -18.20 -6.17
C ARG A 170 3.97 -17.59 -5.63
N GLU A 171 4.37 -16.41 -6.12
CA GLU A 171 5.55 -15.71 -5.60
C GLU A 171 5.33 -15.24 -4.16
N ILE A 172 4.12 -14.82 -3.81
CA ILE A 172 3.74 -14.44 -2.44
C ILE A 172 3.76 -15.67 -1.51
N ALA A 173 3.20 -16.80 -1.96
CA ALA A 173 3.24 -18.03 -1.16
C ALA A 173 4.68 -18.54 -0.92
N ARG A 174 5.56 -18.42 -1.92
CA ARG A 174 6.98 -18.73 -1.75
C ARG A 174 7.66 -17.82 -0.73
N LEU A 175 7.34 -16.52 -0.76
CA LEU A 175 7.82 -15.57 0.22
C LEU A 175 7.36 -15.95 1.63
N GLN A 176 6.06 -16.25 1.80
CA GLN A 176 5.51 -16.68 3.09
C GLN A 176 6.16 -17.95 3.61
N ALA A 177 6.45 -18.92 2.73
CA ALA A 177 7.15 -20.15 3.12
C ALA A 177 8.59 -19.90 3.58
N ARG A 178 9.29 -18.90 2.98
CA ARG A 178 10.64 -18.50 3.40
C ARG A 178 10.64 -17.70 4.70
N PHE A 179 9.63 -16.87 4.92
CA PHE A 179 9.49 -15.99 6.09
C PHE A 179 8.16 -16.23 6.80
N PRO A 180 7.99 -17.37 7.52
CA PRO A 180 6.71 -17.77 8.09
C PRO A 180 6.19 -16.85 9.20
N LYS A 181 7.05 -16.01 9.78
CA LYS A 181 6.66 -14.99 10.77
C LYS A 181 6.28 -13.64 10.16
N LEU A 182 6.52 -13.45 8.85
CA LEU A 182 6.16 -12.21 8.17
C LEU A 182 4.65 -12.12 8.00
N THR A 183 4.05 -11.03 8.44
CA THR A 183 2.64 -10.74 8.17
C THR A 183 2.51 -10.13 6.79
N ILE A 184 1.85 -10.83 5.87
CA ILE A 184 1.62 -10.39 4.49
C ILE A 184 0.15 -10.06 4.28
N VAL A 185 -0.12 -8.92 3.67
CA VAL A 185 -1.42 -8.59 3.07
C VAL A 185 -1.25 -8.57 1.56
N ALA A 186 -1.80 -9.58 0.90
CA ALA A 186 -1.84 -9.67 -0.56
C ALA A 186 -3.04 -8.88 -1.09
N ALA A 187 -2.79 -7.76 -1.74
CA ALA A 187 -3.84 -6.89 -2.28
C ALA A 187 -4.72 -7.60 -3.33
N HIS A 188 -5.86 -7.01 -3.64
CA HIS A 188 -6.72 -7.45 -4.75
C HIS A 188 -7.20 -8.90 -4.62
N LEU A 189 -7.62 -9.28 -3.40
CA LEU A 189 -8.06 -10.65 -3.07
C LEU A 189 -6.97 -11.71 -3.39
N GLY A 190 -5.70 -11.36 -3.11
CA GLY A 190 -4.57 -12.26 -3.31
C GLY A 190 -3.97 -12.27 -4.72
N GLY A 191 -4.63 -11.67 -5.73
CA GLY A 191 -4.09 -11.65 -7.08
C GLY A 191 -5.01 -11.05 -8.14
N PHE A 192 -4.83 -9.77 -8.49
CA PHE A 192 -5.64 -9.13 -9.54
C PHE A 192 -5.55 -9.91 -10.86
N GLY A 193 -6.71 -10.37 -11.36
CA GLY A 193 -6.81 -11.18 -12.59
C GLY A 193 -6.16 -12.56 -12.51
N MET A 194 -5.80 -13.04 -11.30
CA MET A 194 -5.19 -14.34 -11.02
C MET A 194 -5.86 -15.03 -9.82
N TRP A 195 -7.17 -14.83 -9.64
CA TRP A 195 -7.89 -15.31 -8.45
C TRP A 195 -7.93 -16.83 -8.32
N ASP A 196 -8.02 -17.57 -9.46
CA ASP A 196 -7.94 -19.05 -9.45
C ASP A 196 -6.57 -19.52 -8.91
N GLU A 197 -5.47 -18.82 -9.29
CA GLU A 197 -4.14 -19.12 -8.74
C GLU A 197 -4.07 -18.75 -7.26
N ALA A 198 -4.65 -17.61 -6.86
CA ALA A 198 -4.68 -17.18 -5.47
C ALA A 198 -5.46 -18.14 -4.57
N GLU A 199 -6.59 -18.70 -5.06
CA GLU A 199 -7.37 -19.69 -4.32
C GLU A 199 -6.64 -21.04 -4.18
N ALA A 200 -5.83 -21.39 -5.17
CA ALA A 200 -5.11 -22.68 -5.20
C ALA A 200 -3.75 -22.64 -4.45
N THR A 201 -3.33 -21.48 -3.95
CA THR A 201 -2.01 -21.27 -3.34
C THR A 201 -2.09 -21.11 -1.83
#